data_98c5a960bdd2b4aa877add2a1a2ea104
#
_entry.id   98c5a960bdd2b4aa877add2a1a2ea104
#
_cell.length_a   1.000
_cell.length_b   1.000
_cell.length_c   1.000
_cell.angle_alpha   90.00
_cell.angle_beta   90.00
_cell.angle_gamma   90.00
#
_symmetry.space_group_name_H-M   'P 1'
#
loop_
_entity.id
_entity.type
_entity.pdbx_description
1 polymer ?
#
loop_
_entity_poly.entity_id
_entity_poly.type
_entity_poly.pdbx_seq_one_letter_code
_entity_poly.pdbx_strand_id
1 'polypeptide(L)'
;VYTRERDVFIPLGRRADIANNAKADLFISIHTNSVAGSKTAKGASTWTLGLAKSDANLEVAKRENSVILYESDYKTRYAGFNPNSAESYIIFEFMQDKYMSQSVHLASLVQKEFRHTCKRADRGVHQAGFLVLKASAMPSILVELGFISNPEEERYLNSEAGSTTLANGIFRAFLSYKREHEIRMTGSSRTILPEET
;
A
#
# COMPACT_ATOMS: atom_id res chain seq x y z
N VAL A 1 -11.26 -5.31 -9.55
CA VAL A 1 -10.29 -5.63 -10.62
C VAL A 1 -9.01 -6.08 -9.99
N TYR A 2 -8.44 -7.19 -10.47
CA TYR A 2 -7.13 -7.69 -10.06
C TYR A 2 -6.07 -7.29 -11.10
N THR A 3 -4.88 -6.94 -10.63
CA THR A 3 -3.76 -6.68 -11.54
C THR A 3 -3.19 -7.97 -12.13
N ARG A 4 -3.36 -9.10 -11.44
CA ARG A 4 -3.04 -10.46 -11.92
C ARG A 4 -3.87 -11.50 -11.17
N GLU A 5 -4.17 -12.61 -11.83
CA GLU A 5 -4.93 -13.75 -11.28
C GLU A 5 -4.13 -15.06 -11.32
N ARG A 6 -2.88 -14.99 -11.78
CA ARG A 6 -1.94 -16.11 -11.87
C ARG A 6 -0.57 -15.64 -11.43
N ASP A 7 0.34 -16.58 -11.20
CA ASP A 7 1.73 -16.26 -10.92
C ASP A 7 2.44 -15.82 -12.21
N VAL A 8 2.27 -14.55 -12.55
CA VAL A 8 2.90 -13.87 -13.69
C VAL A 8 3.50 -12.56 -13.22
N PHE A 9 4.62 -12.19 -13.82
CA PHE A 9 5.22 -10.89 -13.56
C PHE A 9 4.44 -9.78 -14.28
N ILE A 10 4.03 -8.76 -13.52
CA ILE A 10 3.44 -7.52 -14.06
C ILE A 10 4.32 -6.36 -13.61
N PRO A 11 4.89 -5.58 -14.53
CA PRO A 11 5.69 -4.39 -14.22
C PRO A 11 4.98 -3.45 -13.24
N LEU A 12 5.73 -2.81 -12.33
CA LEU A 12 5.12 -1.99 -11.27
C LEU A 12 4.21 -0.88 -11.83
N GLY A 13 4.69 -0.14 -12.83
CA GLY A 13 3.90 0.91 -13.49
C GLY A 13 2.62 0.36 -14.11
N ARG A 14 2.69 -0.85 -14.71
CA ARG A 14 1.53 -1.47 -15.33
C ARG A 14 0.41 -1.82 -14.35
N ARG A 15 0.74 -2.10 -13.09
CA ARG A 15 -0.27 -2.35 -12.04
C ARG A 15 -1.11 -1.10 -11.75
N ALA A 16 -0.46 0.06 -11.66
CA ALA A 16 -1.16 1.33 -11.54
C ALA A 16 -1.99 1.66 -12.79
N ASP A 17 -1.46 1.39 -14.00
CA ASP A 17 -2.21 1.59 -15.26
C ASP A 17 -3.51 0.77 -15.29
N ILE A 18 -3.47 -0.48 -14.84
CA ILE A 18 -4.67 -1.34 -14.78
C ILE A 18 -5.74 -0.70 -13.88
N ALA A 19 -5.36 -0.21 -12.71
CA ALA A 19 -6.28 0.46 -11.79
C ALA A 19 -6.81 1.78 -12.37
N ASN A 20 -5.94 2.60 -12.97
CA ASN A 20 -6.31 3.88 -13.58
C ASN A 20 -7.27 3.68 -14.76
N ASN A 21 -6.98 2.71 -15.64
CA ASN A 21 -7.83 2.41 -16.80
C ASN A 21 -9.20 1.85 -16.38
N ALA A 22 -9.25 1.12 -15.26
CA ALA A 22 -10.49 0.63 -14.67
C ALA A 22 -11.27 1.74 -13.94
N LYS A 23 -10.72 2.96 -13.84
CA LYS A 23 -11.27 4.07 -13.04
C LYS A 23 -11.60 3.63 -11.61
N ALA A 24 -10.69 2.86 -11.01
CA ALA A 24 -10.88 2.35 -9.67
C ALA A 24 -10.86 3.48 -8.63
N ASP A 25 -11.63 3.32 -7.58
CA ASP A 25 -11.73 4.30 -6.47
C ASP A 25 -10.60 4.13 -5.45
N LEU A 26 -10.01 2.94 -5.39
CA LEU A 26 -8.92 2.60 -4.47
C LEU A 26 -7.93 1.65 -5.15
N PHE A 27 -6.65 1.76 -4.77
CA PHE A 27 -5.60 0.82 -5.15
C PHE A 27 -4.97 0.22 -3.90
N ILE A 28 -5.05 -1.11 -3.74
CA ILE A 28 -4.49 -1.85 -2.62
C ILE A 28 -3.45 -2.83 -3.15
N SER A 29 -2.18 -2.59 -2.85
CA SER A 29 -1.07 -3.48 -3.16
C SER A 29 -0.79 -4.39 -1.97
N ILE A 30 -0.81 -5.70 -2.17
CA ILE A 30 -0.66 -6.70 -1.09
C ILE A 30 0.69 -7.37 -1.23
N HIS A 31 1.47 -7.33 -0.15
CA HIS A 31 2.84 -7.81 -0.07
C HIS A 31 3.09 -8.64 1.19
N THR A 32 4.18 -9.36 1.19
CA THR A 32 4.77 -10.01 2.37
C THR A 32 6.19 -9.53 2.53
N ASN A 33 6.49 -9.02 3.71
CA ASN A 33 7.79 -8.45 4.04
C ASN A 33 8.87 -9.53 4.22
N SER A 34 10.12 -9.15 4.13
CA SER A 34 11.27 -10.01 4.43
C SER A 34 12.40 -9.16 5.01
N VAL A 35 13.11 -9.71 5.99
CA VAL A 35 14.33 -9.08 6.52
C VAL A 35 15.45 -10.09 6.46
N ALA A 36 16.46 -9.80 5.66
CA ALA A 36 17.63 -10.69 5.54
C ALA A 36 18.27 -10.96 6.91
N GLY A 37 18.52 -12.23 7.22
CA GLY A 37 19.12 -12.66 8.47
C GLY A 37 18.20 -12.63 9.69
N SER A 38 16.99 -12.08 9.63
CA SER A 38 16.04 -12.08 10.74
C SER A 38 15.01 -13.20 10.59
N LYS A 39 14.98 -14.10 11.58
CA LYS A 39 13.96 -15.15 11.72
C LYS A 39 12.90 -14.81 12.79
N THR A 40 12.96 -13.62 13.37
CA THR A 40 12.11 -13.21 14.50
C THR A 40 11.21 -12.00 14.19
N ALA A 41 11.45 -11.31 13.08
CA ALA A 41 10.58 -10.21 12.63
C ALA A 41 9.17 -10.73 12.41
N LYS A 42 8.16 -10.03 12.95
CA LYS A 42 6.74 -10.41 12.84
C LYS A 42 5.82 -9.20 12.85
N GLY A 43 4.58 -9.42 12.42
CA GLY A 43 3.52 -8.40 12.44
C GLY A 43 3.31 -7.76 11.09
N ALA A 44 2.26 -6.94 10.99
CA ALA A 44 1.83 -6.29 9.77
C ALA A 44 2.04 -4.78 9.82
N SER A 45 2.31 -4.17 8.68
CA SER A 45 2.39 -2.72 8.48
C SER A 45 1.66 -2.29 7.22
N THR A 46 1.19 -1.05 7.21
CA THR A 46 0.55 -0.48 6.00
C THR A 46 1.27 0.80 5.61
N TRP A 47 1.46 0.99 4.32
CA TRP A 47 2.32 2.00 3.76
C TRP A 47 1.55 2.87 2.77
N THR A 48 1.90 4.16 2.73
CA THR A 48 1.44 5.11 1.72
C THR A 48 2.63 5.69 0.96
N LEU A 49 2.36 6.27 -0.19
CA LEU A 49 3.36 7.00 -0.94
C LEU A 49 3.81 8.22 -0.13
N GLY A 50 5.09 8.51 -0.14
CA GLY A 50 5.65 9.71 0.52
C GLY A 50 7.13 9.56 0.84
N LEU A 51 7.65 10.49 1.63
CA LEU A 51 9.03 10.46 2.06
C LEU A 51 9.23 9.42 3.18
N ALA A 52 10.28 8.63 3.05
CA ALA A 52 10.71 7.73 4.11
C ALA A 52 11.23 8.53 5.32
N LYS A 53 10.62 8.32 6.49
CA LYS A 53 10.97 9.04 7.72
C LYS A 53 12.14 8.42 8.49
N SER A 54 12.68 7.31 8.00
CA SER A 54 13.83 6.61 8.58
C SER A 54 14.53 5.74 7.54
N ASP A 55 15.79 5.39 7.80
CA ASP A 55 16.55 4.47 6.95
C ASP A 55 15.85 3.11 6.84
N ALA A 56 15.24 2.62 7.92
CA ALA A 56 14.49 1.37 7.90
C ALA A 56 13.30 1.43 6.93
N ASN A 57 12.59 2.56 6.86
CA ASN A 57 11.49 2.76 5.91
C ASN A 57 12.02 2.84 4.47
N LEU A 58 13.16 3.50 4.26
CA LEU A 58 13.80 3.57 2.95
C LEU A 58 14.22 2.18 2.46
N GLU A 59 14.79 1.35 3.32
CA GLU A 59 15.21 -0.01 2.97
C GLU A 59 14.02 -0.91 2.55
N VAL A 60 12.83 -0.72 3.14
CA VAL A 60 11.62 -1.41 2.66
C VAL A 60 11.29 -0.96 1.23
N ALA A 61 11.26 0.33 0.96
CA ALA A 61 10.98 0.84 -0.39
C ALA A 61 12.03 0.40 -1.41
N LYS A 62 13.32 0.41 -1.07
CA LYS A 62 14.40 -0.08 -1.94
C LYS A 62 14.18 -1.53 -2.33
N ARG A 63 13.86 -2.40 -1.36
CA ARG A 63 13.60 -3.81 -1.61
C ARG A 63 12.41 -4.00 -2.55
N GLU A 64 11.27 -3.37 -2.26
CA GLU A 64 10.06 -3.49 -3.08
C GLU A 64 10.25 -2.91 -4.49
N ASN A 65 10.97 -1.80 -4.60
CA ASN A 65 11.25 -1.19 -5.90
C ASN A 65 12.33 -1.95 -6.69
N SER A 66 13.17 -2.77 -6.05
CA SER A 66 14.25 -3.51 -6.75
C SER A 66 13.73 -4.46 -7.82
N VAL A 67 12.47 -4.84 -7.77
CA VAL A 67 11.80 -5.68 -8.77
C VAL A 67 11.83 -5.06 -10.18
N ILE A 68 11.96 -3.73 -10.31
CA ILE A 68 12.08 -3.07 -11.63
C ILE A 68 13.35 -3.52 -12.38
N LEU A 69 14.37 -4.00 -11.67
CA LEU A 69 15.60 -4.48 -12.29
C LEU A 69 15.40 -5.72 -13.17
N TYR A 70 14.27 -6.42 -13.01
CA TYR A 70 13.85 -7.52 -13.88
C TYR A 70 13.13 -7.05 -15.16
N GLU A 71 12.80 -5.75 -15.25
CA GLU A 71 12.16 -5.16 -16.43
C GLU A 71 13.26 -4.75 -17.45
N SER A 72 13.17 -5.25 -18.68
CA SER A 72 14.20 -4.99 -19.73
C SER A 72 14.32 -3.51 -20.09
N ASP A 73 13.26 -2.73 -19.92
CA ASP A 73 13.16 -1.31 -20.27
C ASP A 73 13.14 -0.37 -19.03
N TYR A 74 13.54 -0.87 -17.85
CA TYR A 74 13.38 -0.12 -16.60
C TYR A 74 14.05 1.25 -16.61
N LYS A 75 15.21 1.39 -17.25
CA LYS A 75 15.95 2.67 -17.30
C LYS A 75 15.15 3.76 -18.02
N THR A 76 14.50 3.40 -19.11
CA THR A 76 13.64 4.32 -19.87
C THR A 76 12.32 4.55 -19.17
N ARG A 77 11.67 3.48 -18.70
CA ARG A 77 10.37 3.51 -18.06
C ARG A 77 10.37 4.33 -16.76
N TYR A 78 11.42 4.23 -15.96
CA TYR A 78 11.54 4.93 -14.68
C TYR A 78 12.55 6.11 -14.72
N ALA A 79 12.84 6.64 -15.91
CA ALA A 79 13.67 7.82 -16.13
C ALA A 79 15.02 7.77 -15.39
N GLY A 80 15.67 6.60 -15.41
CA GLY A 80 16.97 6.40 -14.75
C GLY A 80 16.92 6.22 -13.25
N PHE A 81 15.74 6.09 -12.64
CA PHE A 81 15.61 5.78 -11.22
C PHE A 81 16.39 4.52 -10.85
N ASN A 82 17.28 4.63 -9.86
CA ASN A 82 18.02 3.51 -9.32
C ASN A 82 17.43 3.08 -7.97
N PRO A 83 16.79 1.90 -7.87
CA PRO A 83 16.13 1.47 -6.63
C PRO A 83 17.10 1.23 -5.47
N ASN A 84 18.40 1.09 -5.74
CA ASN A 84 19.42 0.88 -4.72
C ASN A 84 20.07 2.16 -4.21
N SER A 85 19.86 3.31 -4.88
CA SER A 85 20.46 4.60 -4.49
C SER A 85 19.45 5.41 -3.67
N ALA A 86 19.88 5.88 -2.50
CA ALA A 86 19.05 6.76 -1.65
C ALA A 86 18.70 8.08 -2.35
N GLU A 87 19.62 8.61 -3.17
CA GLU A 87 19.44 9.85 -3.93
C GLU A 87 18.24 9.76 -4.89
N SER A 88 17.97 8.59 -5.46
CA SER A 88 16.81 8.38 -6.33
C SER A 88 15.47 8.60 -5.61
N TYR A 89 15.43 8.47 -4.28
CA TYR A 89 14.21 8.65 -3.49
C TYR A 89 13.93 10.11 -3.13
N ILE A 90 14.89 11.02 -3.33
CA ILE A 90 14.70 12.46 -3.08
C ILE A 90 13.53 13.03 -3.89
N ILE A 91 13.28 12.48 -5.09
CA ILE A 91 12.14 12.90 -5.92
C ILE A 91 10.79 12.80 -5.19
N PHE A 92 10.66 11.86 -4.25
CA PHE A 92 9.42 11.69 -3.49
C PHE A 92 9.19 12.79 -2.44
N GLU A 93 10.21 13.58 -2.09
CA GLU A 93 10.07 14.76 -1.23
C GLU A 93 9.26 15.88 -1.91
N PHE A 94 9.38 15.97 -3.22
CA PHE A 94 8.73 17.01 -4.03
C PHE A 94 7.38 16.56 -4.60
N MET A 95 7.00 15.30 -4.41
CA MET A 95 5.73 14.80 -4.89
C MET A 95 4.59 15.18 -3.95
N GLN A 96 3.64 15.94 -4.48
CA GLN A 96 2.37 16.19 -3.79
C GLN A 96 1.36 15.11 -4.19
N ASP A 97 1.05 14.21 -3.27
CA ASP A 97 -0.03 13.24 -3.45
C ASP A 97 -1.34 13.87 -2.96
N LYS A 98 -2.21 14.25 -3.90
CA LYS A 98 -3.53 14.80 -3.57
C LYS A 98 -4.42 13.82 -2.82
N TYR A 99 -4.11 12.54 -2.84
CA TYR A 99 -4.86 11.48 -2.16
C TYR A 99 -4.21 11.04 -0.84
N MET A 100 -3.13 11.71 -0.41
CA MET A 100 -2.38 11.35 0.79
C MET A 100 -3.27 11.17 2.02
N SER A 101 -4.17 12.12 2.28
CA SER A 101 -5.05 12.07 3.45
C SER A 101 -5.97 10.84 3.40
N GLN A 102 -6.55 10.54 2.23
CA GLN A 102 -7.41 9.38 2.05
C GLN A 102 -6.62 8.07 2.16
N SER A 103 -5.41 8.03 1.60
CA SER A 103 -4.51 6.87 1.66
C SER A 103 -4.10 6.57 3.11
N VAL A 104 -3.69 7.58 3.88
CA VAL A 104 -3.34 7.44 5.30
C VAL A 104 -4.55 7.00 6.12
N HIS A 105 -5.74 7.54 5.83
CA HIS A 105 -6.95 7.13 6.51
C HIS A 105 -7.28 5.65 6.27
N LEU A 106 -7.27 5.20 5.00
CA LEU A 106 -7.47 3.78 4.67
C LEU A 106 -6.41 2.89 5.33
N ALA A 107 -5.13 3.29 5.28
CA ALA A 107 -4.04 2.56 5.92
C ALA A 107 -4.25 2.41 7.44
N SER A 108 -4.73 3.46 8.10
CA SER A 108 -5.05 3.44 9.54
C SER A 108 -6.18 2.48 9.87
N LEU A 109 -7.21 2.41 9.02
CA LEU A 109 -8.31 1.45 9.18
C LEU A 109 -7.82 0.01 9.01
N VAL A 110 -6.95 -0.26 8.03
CA VAL A 110 -6.36 -1.59 7.85
C VAL A 110 -5.54 -2.00 9.07
N GLN A 111 -4.67 -1.12 9.59
CA GLN A 111 -3.88 -1.42 10.78
C GLN A 111 -4.75 -1.64 12.03
N LYS A 112 -5.84 -0.87 12.17
CA LYS A 112 -6.81 -1.08 13.26
C LYS A 112 -7.42 -2.48 13.20
N GLU A 113 -7.84 -2.95 12.01
CA GLU A 113 -8.38 -4.31 11.84
C GLU A 113 -7.31 -5.38 12.10
N PHE A 114 -6.10 -5.21 11.61
CA PHE A 114 -5.00 -6.14 11.85
C PHE A 114 -4.69 -6.29 13.34
N ARG A 115 -4.66 -5.19 14.08
CA ARG A 115 -4.42 -5.20 15.52
C ARG A 115 -5.57 -5.81 16.29
N HIS A 116 -6.80 -5.33 16.06
CA HIS A 116 -7.93 -5.65 16.93
C HIS A 116 -8.69 -6.91 16.53
N THR A 117 -8.84 -7.15 15.22
CA THR A 117 -9.60 -8.28 14.68
C THR A 117 -8.70 -9.46 14.34
N CYS A 118 -7.63 -9.20 13.59
CA CYS A 118 -6.70 -10.26 13.17
C CYS A 118 -5.65 -10.63 14.23
N LYS A 119 -5.59 -9.88 15.35
CA LYS A 119 -4.62 -10.09 16.45
C LYS A 119 -3.16 -10.11 15.96
N ARG A 120 -2.86 -9.35 14.92
CA ARG A 120 -1.48 -9.19 14.43
C ARG A 120 -0.71 -8.21 15.31
N ALA A 121 0.59 -8.42 15.44
CA ALA A 121 1.48 -7.40 15.98
C ALA A 121 1.43 -6.17 15.05
N ASP A 122 1.01 -5.04 15.59
CA ASP A 122 0.84 -3.79 14.86
C ASP A 122 2.20 -3.10 14.70
N ARG A 123 2.63 -2.94 13.47
CA ARG A 123 3.86 -2.22 13.13
C ARG A 123 3.58 -0.79 12.63
N GLY A 124 2.33 -0.38 12.58
CA GLY A 124 1.92 0.98 12.26
C GLY A 124 1.75 1.30 10.78
N VAL A 125 1.40 2.56 10.54
CA VAL A 125 1.30 3.17 9.22
C VAL A 125 2.57 3.98 8.94
N HIS A 126 3.15 3.76 7.76
CA HIS A 126 4.40 4.40 7.35
C HIS A 126 4.27 5.02 5.96
N GLN A 127 5.30 5.81 5.59
CA GLN A 127 5.44 6.40 4.27
C GLN A 127 6.79 6.02 3.68
N ALA A 128 6.83 5.75 2.37
CA ALA A 128 8.05 5.64 1.60
C ALA A 128 7.79 5.77 0.10
N GLY A 129 8.85 5.89 -0.69
CA GLY A 129 8.80 6.08 -2.14
C GLY A 129 8.52 4.80 -2.92
N PHE A 130 7.33 4.25 -2.81
CA PHE A 130 6.93 3.05 -3.54
C PHE A 130 6.53 3.36 -4.98
N LEU A 131 7.28 2.84 -5.94
CA LEU A 131 7.00 3.03 -7.38
C LEU A 131 5.64 2.46 -7.78
N VAL A 132 5.19 1.38 -7.15
CA VAL A 132 3.89 0.76 -7.43
C VAL A 132 2.71 1.68 -7.09
N LEU A 133 2.90 2.61 -6.16
CA LEU A 133 1.89 3.60 -5.77
C LEU A 133 2.03 4.92 -6.52
N LYS A 134 3.23 5.22 -7.07
CA LYS A 134 3.58 6.52 -7.65
C LYS A 134 2.64 6.98 -8.77
N ALA A 135 2.23 6.07 -9.64
CA ALA A 135 1.41 6.39 -10.81
C ALA A 135 -0.10 6.20 -10.57
N SER A 136 -0.51 5.93 -9.34
CA SER A 136 -1.92 5.75 -8.98
C SER A 136 -2.67 7.08 -9.02
N ALA A 137 -3.80 7.13 -9.72
CA ALA A 137 -4.68 8.31 -9.81
C ALA A 137 -5.83 8.26 -8.77
N MET A 138 -5.66 7.52 -7.69
CA MET A 138 -6.64 7.29 -6.62
C MET A 138 -5.94 7.09 -5.29
N PRO A 139 -6.65 7.13 -4.14
CA PRO A 139 -6.07 6.72 -2.85
C PRO A 139 -5.45 5.33 -2.95
N SER A 140 -4.22 5.19 -2.48
CA SER A 140 -3.45 3.96 -2.67
C SER A 140 -2.62 3.60 -1.44
N ILE A 141 -2.59 2.31 -1.14
CA ILE A 141 -1.82 1.75 -0.02
C ILE A 141 -1.07 0.49 -0.44
N LEU A 142 0.04 0.22 0.27
CA LEU A 142 0.75 -1.05 0.22
C LEU A 142 0.67 -1.69 1.60
N VAL A 143 0.20 -2.94 1.63
CA VAL A 143 -0.01 -3.70 2.86
C VAL A 143 1.02 -4.80 2.96
N GLU A 144 1.83 -4.78 4.01
CA GLU A 144 2.75 -5.85 4.39
C GLU A 144 2.07 -6.74 5.43
N LEU A 145 1.64 -7.92 5.00
CA LEU A 145 0.84 -8.85 5.80
C LEU A 145 1.61 -9.52 6.94
N GLY A 146 2.93 -9.60 6.82
CA GLY A 146 3.83 -10.28 7.75
C GLY A 146 5.20 -10.49 7.13
N PHE A 147 6.05 -11.30 7.76
CA PHE A 147 7.44 -11.52 7.36
C PHE A 147 7.67 -12.97 6.92
N ILE A 148 7.84 -13.22 5.62
CA ILE A 148 8.14 -14.57 5.12
C ILE A 148 9.52 -15.08 5.55
N SER A 149 10.42 -14.19 6.01
CA SER A 149 11.72 -14.59 6.60
C SER A 149 11.59 -15.23 7.99
N ASN A 150 10.43 -15.11 8.64
CA ASN A 150 10.12 -15.76 9.92
C ASN A 150 9.29 -17.03 9.66
N PRO A 151 9.78 -18.24 10.06
CA PRO A 151 9.08 -19.49 9.78
C PRO A 151 7.68 -19.62 10.40
N GLU A 152 7.40 -18.91 11.51
CA GLU A 152 6.06 -18.89 12.12
C GLU A 152 5.11 -18.03 11.29
N GLU A 153 5.58 -16.86 10.87
CA GLU A 153 4.82 -15.96 9.99
C GLU A 153 4.56 -16.60 8.63
N GLU A 154 5.57 -17.22 8.02
CA GLU A 154 5.44 -17.94 6.76
C GLU A 154 4.34 -19.02 6.84
N ARG A 155 4.36 -19.86 7.87
CA ARG A 155 3.32 -20.88 8.08
C ARG A 155 1.93 -20.27 8.24
N TYR A 156 1.82 -19.17 9.00
CA TYR A 156 0.56 -18.46 9.18
C TYR A 156 0.06 -17.86 7.86
N LEU A 157 0.92 -17.17 7.13
CA LEU A 157 0.58 -16.52 5.85
C LEU A 157 0.15 -17.54 4.77
N ASN A 158 0.75 -18.73 4.76
CA ASN A 158 0.41 -19.83 3.86
C ASN A 158 -0.79 -20.67 4.31
N SER A 159 -1.31 -20.46 5.54
CA SER A 159 -2.48 -21.19 5.99
C SER A 159 -3.77 -20.56 5.48
N GLU A 160 -4.79 -21.37 5.19
CA GLU A 160 -6.11 -20.91 4.81
C GLU A 160 -6.73 -19.99 5.89
N ALA A 161 -6.59 -20.37 7.15
CA ALA A 161 -7.07 -19.58 8.28
C ALA A 161 -6.39 -18.21 8.35
N GLY A 162 -5.07 -18.14 8.16
CA GLY A 162 -4.29 -16.90 8.18
C GLY A 162 -4.66 -15.99 7.02
N SER A 163 -4.66 -16.52 5.80
CA SER A 163 -4.99 -15.76 4.59
C SER A 163 -6.43 -15.22 4.63
N THR A 164 -7.39 -16.05 5.04
CA THR A 164 -8.79 -15.65 5.20
C THR A 164 -8.96 -14.58 6.28
N THR A 165 -8.27 -14.72 7.41
CA THR A 165 -8.32 -13.72 8.50
C THR A 165 -7.81 -12.36 8.04
N LEU A 166 -6.68 -12.34 7.34
CA LEU A 166 -6.07 -11.11 6.82
C LEU A 166 -6.94 -10.46 5.72
N ALA A 167 -7.45 -11.27 4.79
CA ALA A 167 -8.34 -10.79 3.74
C ALA A 167 -9.62 -10.16 4.32
N ASN A 168 -10.23 -10.79 5.34
CA ASN A 168 -11.39 -10.24 6.04
C ASN A 168 -11.05 -8.94 6.78
N GLY A 169 -9.84 -8.82 7.36
CA GLY A 169 -9.38 -7.58 7.97
C GLY A 169 -9.32 -6.43 6.97
N ILE A 170 -8.71 -6.64 5.82
CA ILE A 170 -8.64 -5.65 4.73
C ILE A 170 -10.06 -5.31 4.25
N PHE A 171 -10.92 -6.30 4.06
CA PHE A 171 -12.30 -6.10 3.61
C PHE A 171 -13.12 -5.26 4.61
N ARG A 172 -13.01 -5.52 5.91
CA ARG A 172 -13.68 -4.71 6.95
C ARG A 172 -13.17 -3.26 6.96
N ALA A 173 -11.87 -3.06 6.83
CA ALA A 173 -11.28 -1.72 6.71
C ALA A 173 -11.82 -0.99 5.48
N PHE A 174 -11.91 -1.67 4.35
CA PHE A 174 -12.52 -1.13 3.13
C PHE A 174 -13.98 -0.74 3.34
N LEU A 175 -14.81 -1.58 3.97
CA LEU A 175 -16.21 -1.26 4.23
C LEU A 175 -16.35 -0.03 5.13
N SER A 176 -15.51 0.10 6.17
CA SER A 176 -15.48 1.27 7.02
C SER A 176 -15.09 2.52 6.26
N TYR A 177 -14.01 2.45 5.45
CA TYR A 177 -13.56 3.54 4.59
C TYR A 177 -14.66 3.99 3.61
N LYS A 178 -15.27 3.03 2.90
CA LYS A 178 -16.35 3.29 1.93
C LYS A 178 -17.51 4.03 2.59
N ARG A 179 -17.99 3.52 3.72
CA ARG A 179 -19.10 4.15 4.48
C ARG A 179 -18.78 5.59 4.88
N GLU A 180 -17.60 5.83 5.43
CA GLU A 180 -17.20 7.17 5.85
C GLU A 180 -17.03 8.13 4.67
N HIS A 181 -16.51 7.62 3.54
CA HIS A 181 -16.37 8.40 2.32
C HIS A 181 -17.76 8.80 1.74
N GLU A 182 -18.69 7.86 1.66
CA GLU A 182 -20.05 8.12 1.16
C GLU A 182 -20.81 9.11 2.05
N ILE A 183 -20.67 9.03 3.38
CA ILE A 183 -21.27 10.00 4.30
C ILE A 183 -20.71 11.40 4.07
N ARG A 184 -19.40 11.55 3.87
CA ARG A 184 -18.78 12.86 3.58
C ARG A 184 -19.30 13.45 2.28
N MET A 185 -19.41 12.64 1.23
CA MET A 185 -19.90 13.08 -0.08
C MET A 185 -21.37 13.51 -0.01
N THR A 186 -22.24 12.77 0.67
CA THR A 186 -23.65 13.10 0.83
C THR A 186 -23.90 14.22 1.83
N GLY A 187 -23.10 14.33 2.90
CA GLY A 187 -23.16 15.42 3.88
C GLY A 187 -22.73 16.76 3.30
N SER A 188 -21.72 16.77 2.44
CA SER A 188 -21.28 17.98 1.74
C SER A 188 -22.32 18.52 0.75
N SER A 189 -23.20 17.67 0.22
CA SER A 189 -24.28 18.09 -0.67
C SER A 189 -25.46 18.73 0.05
N ARG A 190 -25.56 18.60 1.39
CA ARG A 190 -26.67 19.19 2.18
C ARG A 190 -26.38 20.60 2.70
N THR A 191 -25.17 21.12 2.54
CA THR A 191 -24.78 22.43 3.12
C THR A 191 -24.88 23.60 2.13
N ILE A 192 -25.49 23.41 0.97
CA ILE A 192 -25.71 24.50 -0.01
C ILE A 192 -27.19 24.61 -0.30
N LEU A 193 -27.96 25.07 0.68
CA LEU A 193 -29.21 25.81 0.43
C LEU A 193 -29.08 27.13 1.18
N PRO A 194 -29.07 28.29 0.48
CA PRO A 194 -29.25 29.57 1.15
C PRO A 194 -30.67 29.59 1.69
N GLU A 195 -30.84 29.96 2.96
CA GLU A 195 -32.13 30.36 3.47
C GLU A 195 -32.56 31.64 2.74
N GLU A 196 -33.57 31.51 1.90
CA GLU A 196 -34.25 32.67 1.35
C GLU A 196 -35.03 33.35 2.48
N THR A 197 -34.61 34.56 2.81
CA THR A 197 -35.39 35.55 3.55
C THR A 197 -36.24 36.39 2.61
#